data_ca15e75df127c6f823ba5c5ae10ceb80
#
_entry.id   ca15e75df127c6f823ba5c5ae10ceb80
#
_cell.length_a   1.000
_cell.length_b   1.000
_cell.length_c   1.000
_cell.angle_alpha   90.00
_cell.angle_beta   90.00
_cell.angle_gamma   90.00
#
_symmetry.space_group_name_H-M   'P 1'
#
loop_
_entity.id
_entity.type
_entity.pdbx_description
1 polymer ?
#
loop_
_entity_poly.entity_id
_entity_poly.type
_entity_poly.pdbx_seq_one_letter_code
_entity_poly.pdbx_strand_id
1 'polypeptide(L)'
;MSGQWQLQASTAPMTIGGGAMRVKPDQVITEDNEPGLKLVLMLGDGAVRYRMPPSQPTQVSGPALHLSLSDQPFTVTHSFHAHTPLRYVAVRMPQSSLMQWFDTQGRPMDRLLDMAGSTPFIHDAKAGPALQALAKQLLLCPLQGALRDLYLSGKALELTANVLATLDVQLPSSTAITLPVRHRDRLHRAHEILMRDISHPPGLDWLASQVGLSVTLLTRGFRQLFGMSIYEFVREQRLQQAYRMLATGECSVSATAGMCGYTDSHFSKAFQKRFGIAPHTLCR
;
A
#
# COMPACT_ATOMS: atom_id res chain seq x y z
N MET A 1 -22.98 -26.97 -13.23
CA MET A 1 -23.36 -26.09 -12.13
C MET A 1 -23.05 -24.65 -12.54
N SER A 2 -24.08 -23.82 -12.73
CA SER A 2 -23.97 -22.49 -13.33
C SER A 2 -24.34 -21.37 -12.34
N GLY A 3 -24.02 -21.54 -11.07
CA GLY A 3 -24.28 -20.55 -10.03
C GLY A 3 -23.01 -19.78 -9.66
N GLN A 4 -23.20 -18.57 -9.11
CA GLN A 4 -22.13 -17.85 -8.41
C GLN A 4 -21.89 -18.48 -7.04
N TRP A 5 -20.64 -18.50 -6.63
CA TRP A 5 -20.25 -18.98 -5.30
C TRP A 5 -19.20 -18.02 -4.70
N GLN A 6 -19.15 -18.00 -3.38
CA GLN A 6 -18.16 -17.24 -2.61
C GLN A 6 -17.67 -18.10 -1.45
N LEU A 7 -16.40 -17.99 -1.14
CA LEU A 7 -15.73 -18.64 -0.04
C LEU A 7 -14.89 -17.61 0.73
N GLN A 8 -15.07 -17.57 2.04
CA GLN A 8 -14.12 -16.91 2.93
C GLN A 8 -13.06 -17.93 3.30
N ALA A 9 -11.80 -17.70 2.91
CA ALA A 9 -10.74 -18.65 3.21
C ALA A 9 -10.44 -18.65 4.73
N SER A 10 -10.38 -19.85 5.31
CA SER A 10 -10.06 -20.01 6.74
C SER A 10 -8.55 -19.96 7.03
N THR A 11 -7.72 -20.22 6.03
CA THR A 11 -6.26 -20.31 6.17
C THR A 11 -5.53 -18.99 5.85
N ALA A 12 -6.21 -18.06 5.18
CA ALA A 12 -5.70 -16.72 4.89
C ALA A 12 -6.90 -15.77 4.84
N PRO A 13 -6.80 -14.56 5.39
CA PRO A 13 -7.91 -13.62 5.35
C PRO A 13 -8.10 -13.08 3.93
N MET A 14 -8.73 -13.88 3.09
CA MET A 14 -9.11 -13.55 1.73
C MET A 14 -10.49 -14.09 1.40
N THR A 15 -11.16 -13.43 0.47
CA THR A 15 -12.43 -13.91 -0.10
C THR A 15 -12.21 -14.32 -1.54
N ILE A 16 -12.69 -15.52 -1.89
CA ILE A 16 -12.62 -16.06 -3.23
C ILE A 16 -14.04 -16.22 -3.74
N GLY A 17 -14.33 -15.71 -4.91
CA GLY A 17 -15.62 -15.85 -5.55
C GLY A 17 -15.49 -16.24 -7.02
N GLY A 18 -16.53 -16.81 -7.57
CA GLY A 18 -16.51 -17.15 -8.99
C GLY A 18 -17.82 -17.75 -9.46
N GLY A 19 -17.91 -17.97 -10.76
CA GLY A 19 -19.06 -18.58 -11.39
C GLY A 19 -19.41 -17.96 -12.72
N ALA A 20 -20.68 -18.16 -13.13
CA ALA A 20 -21.26 -17.53 -14.28
C ALA A 20 -22.35 -16.54 -13.86
N MET A 21 -22.19 -15.30 -14.21
CA MET A 21 -23.16 -14.24 -13.94
C MET A 21 -23.94 -13.96 -15.24
N ARG A 22 -25.26 -14.08 -15.17
CA ARG A 22 -26.17 -13.63 -16.23
C ARG A 22 -26.61 -12.21 -15.91
N VAL A 23 -26.30 -11.29 -16.77
CA VAL A 23 -26.68 -9.89 -16.64
C VAL A 23 -27.70 -9.54 -17.70
N LYS A 24 -28.59 -8.62 -17.37
CA LYS A 24 -29.50 -8.03 -18.36
C LYS A 24 -28.76 -6.93 -19.11
N PRO A 25 -29.11 -6.65 -20.37
CA PRO A 25 -28.60 -5.47 -21.06
C PRO A 25 -28.88 -4.22 -20.23
N ASP A 26 -27.91 -3.29 -20.22
CA ASP A 26 -27.98 -2.03 -19.50
C ASP A 26 -28.16 -2.16 -17.97
N GLN A 27 -27.97 -3.36 -17.44
CA GLN A 27 -27.94 -3.54 -15.99
C GLN A 27 -26.72 -2.80 -15.43
N VAL A 28 -26.98 -2.01 -14.39
CA VAL A 28 -25.95 -1.29 -13.64
C VAL A 28 -25.86 -1.91 -12.26
N ILE A 29 -24.65 -2.25 -11.85
CA ILE A 29 -24.35 -2.81 -10.51
C ILE A 29 -23.32 -1.90 -9.86
N THR A 30 -23.65 -1.37 -8.70
CA THR A 30 -22.70 -0.61 -7.86
C THR A 30 -22.10 -1.52 -6.83
N GLU A 31 -20.80 -1.45 -6.67
CA GLU A 31 -20.03 -2.27 -5.74
C GLU A 31 -19.14 -1.40 -4.88
N ASP A 32 -19.27 -1.55 -3.57
CA ASP A 32 -18.38 -0.93 -2.59
C ASP A 32 -17.21 -1.87 -2.31
N ASN A 33 -16.00 -1.32 -2.38
CA ASN A 33 -14.77 -2.06 -2.18
C ASN A 33 -14.05 -1.51 -0.95
N GLU A 34 -13.73 -2.43 -0.04
CA GLU A 34 -12.88 -2.16 1.13
C GLU A 34 -11.40 -2.01 0.71
N PRO A 35 -10.57 -1.36 1.55
CA PRO A 35 -9.13 -1.26 1.32
C PRO A 35 -8.47 -2.63 1.13
N GLY A 36 -7.59 -2.72 0.14
CA GLY A 36 -6.88 -3.95 -0.17
C GLY A 36 -6.75 -4.21 -1.66
N LEU A 37 -6.42 -5.45 -1.99
CA LEU A 37 -6.26 -5.95 -3.34
C LEU A 37 -7.51 -6.69 -3.78
N LYS A 38 -7.99 -6.40 -4.98
CA LYS A 38 -9.01 -7.16 -5.67
C LYS A 38 -8.50 -7.56 -7.05
N LEU A 39 -8.58 -8.85 -7.34
CA LEU A 39 -8.31 -9.43 -8.64
C LEU A 39 -9.61 -9.95 -9.22
N VAL A 40 -9.90 -9.65 -10.46
CA VAL A 40 -11.01 -10.25 -11.21
C VAL A 40 -10.48 -10.77 -12.53
N LEU A 41 -10.62 -12.07 -12.75
CA LEU A 41 -10.30 -12.71 -14.02
C LEU A 41 -11.58 -13.04 -14.75
N MET A 42 -11.81 -12.40 -15.88
CA MET A 42 -12.91 -12.69 -16.78
C MET A 42 -12.47 -13.74 -17.81
N LEU A 43 -13.31 -14.73 -18.03
CA LEU A 43 -13.12 -15.81 -19.00
C LEU A 43 -14.15 -15.69 -20.13
N GLY A 44 -13.72 -15.97 -21.36
CA GLY A 44 -14.56 -15.86 -22.55
C GLY A 44 -14.65 -14.41 -23.06
N ASP A 45 -15.53 -14.18 -24.01
CA ASP A 45 -15.60 -12.95 -24.81
C ASP A 45 -16.54 -11.87 -24.23
N GLY A 46 -16.93 -12.03 -22.95
CA GLY A 46 -17.78 -11.06 -22.28
C GLY A 46 -17.09 -9.69 -22.13
N ALA A 47 -17.87 -8.63 -22.16
CA ALA A 47 -17.38 -7.27 -21.94
C ALA A 47 -18.11 -6.61 -20.78
N VAL A 48 -17.34 -5.89 -19.97
CA VAL A 48 -17.82 -5.10 -18.83
C VAL A 48 -17.31 -3.68 -18.98
N ARG A 49 -18.20 -2.72 -18.83
CA ARG A 49 -17.80 -1.33 -18.68
C ARG A 49 -17.87 -0.98 -17.20
N TYR A 50 -16.82 -0.43 -16.65
CA TYR A 50 -16.83 0.04 -15.29
C TYR A 50 -16.46 1.53 -15.21
N ARG A 51 -16.93 2.18 -14.16
CA ARG A 51 -16.60 3.57 -13.84
C ARG A 51 -16.31 3.73 -12.34
N MET A 52 -15.24 4.41 -12.05
CA MET A 52 -14.90 4.89 -10.71
C MET A 52 -14.83 6.42 -10.77
N PRO A 53 -15.72 7.14 -10.09
CA PRO A 53 -15.60 8.59 -10.01
C PRO A 53 -14.27 9.03 -9.39
N PRO A 54 -13.58 10.06 -9.91
CA PRO A 54 -14.03 10.94 -11.01
C PRO A 54 -13.63 10.47 -12.43
N SER A 55 -13.13 9.22 -12.60
CA SER A 55 -12.58 8.71 -13.85
C SER A 55 -13.66 8.49 -14.93
N GLN A 56 -13.22 8.55 -16.19
CA GLN A 56 -14.06 8.17 -17.33
C GLN A 56 -14.36 6.67 -17.32
N PRO A 57 -15.50 6.24 -17.89
CA PRO A 57 -15.81 4.83 -18.01
C PRO A 57 -14.76 4.07 -18.83
N THR A 58 -14.33 2.92 -18.33
CA THR A 58 -13.40 2.03 -19.02
C THR A 58 -14.10 0.74 -19.40
N GLN A 59 -13.87 0.24 -20.62
CA GLN A 59 -14.40 -1.03 -21.08
C GLN A 59 -13.31 -2.08 -21.10
N VAL A 60 -13.59 -3.22 -20.49
CA VAL A 60 -12.73 -4.39 -20.46
C VAL A 60 -13.45 -5.55 -21.16
N SER A 61 -12.77 -6.18 -22.12
CA SER A 61 -13.29 -7.33 -22.86
C SER A 61 -12.43 -8.56 -22.55
N GLY A 62 -13.09 -9.68 -22.26
CA GLY A 62 -12.39 -10.91 -21.88
C GLY A 62 -11.77 -11.66 -23.09
N PRO A 63 -10.87 -12.62 -22.83
CA PRO A 63 -10.37 -12.95 -21.50
C PRO A 63 -9.43 -11.88 -20.94
N ALA A 64 -9.76 -11.39 -19.77
CA ALA A 64 -9.08 -10.22 -19.19
C ALA A 64 -8.85 -10.38 -17.68
N LEU A 65 -7.77 -9.76 -17.23
CA LEU A 65 -7.46 -9.51 -15.83
C LEU A 65 -7.80 -8.06 -15.51
N HIS A 66 -8.55 -7.85 -14.44
CA HIS A 66 -8.72 -6.57 -13.77
C HIS A 66 -8.14 -6.66 -12.37
N LEU A 67 -7.23 -5.76 -12.03
CA LEU A 67 -6.67 -5.61 -10.70
C LEU A 67 -6.98 -4.23 -10.17
N SER A 68 -7.47 -4.15 -8.95
CA SER A 68 -7.55 -2.90 -8.20
C SER A 68 -6.86 -3.03 -6.85
N LEU A 69 -6.16 -1.96 -6.45
CA LEU A 69 -5.49 -1.84 -5.16
C LEU A 69 -5.76 -0.46 -4.59
N SER A 70 -6.19 -0.39 -3.35
CA SER A 70 -6.46 0.88 -2.67
C SER A 70 -6.18 0.77 -1.17
N ASP A 71 -5.76 1.86 -0.57
CA ASP A 71 -5.63 2.05 0.87
C ASP A 71 -6.87 2.70 1.50
N GLN A 72 -7.85 3.10 0.66
CA GLN A 72 -9.13 3.69 1.06
C GLN A 72 -10.30 2.93 0.43
N PRO A 73 -11.49 2.94 1.08
CA PRO A 73 -12.70 2.43 0.46
C PRO A 73 -13.03 3.19 -0.83
N PHE A 74 -13.54 2.49 -1.82
CA PHE A 74 -13.96 3.10 -3.08
C PHE A 74 -15.14 2.35 -3.71
N THR A 75 -15.93 3.07 -4.50
CA THR A 75 -17.10 2.53 -5.17
C THR A 75 -16.87 2.42 -6.68
N VAL A 76 -17.26 1.28 -7.25
CA VAL A 76 -17.22 1.03 -8.69
C VAL A 76 -18.63 0.77 -9.21
N THR A 77 -18.96 1.38 -10.33
CA THR A 77 -20.21 1.10 -11.04
C THR A 77 -19.88 0.29 -12.29
N HIS A 78 -20.48 -0.88 -12.39
CA HIS A 78 -20.38 -1.78 -13.54
C HIS A 78 -21.62 -1.67 -14.42
N SER A 79 -21.43 -1.61 -15.73
CA SER A 79 -22.52 -1.68 -16.71
C SER A 79 -22.23 -2.77 -17.75
N PHE A 80 -23.27 -3.46 -18.17
CA PHE A 80 -23.18 -4.65 -19.02
C PHE A 80 -24.03 -4.41 -20.28
N HIS A 81 -23.44 -4.68 -21.44
CA HIS A 81 -24.10 -4.39 -22.72
C HIS A 81 -24.50 -5.65 -23.51
N ALA A 82 -24.19 -6.84 -23.02
CA ALA A 82 -24.43 -8.07 -23.74
C ALA A 82 -25.17 -9.12 -22.91
N HIS A 83 -25.97 -9.94 -23.56
CA HIS A 83 -26.63 -11.11 -22.94
C HIS A 83 -25.68 -12.29 -22.66
N THR A 84 -24.41 -12.17 -22.98
CA THR A 84 -23.43 -13.24 -22.82
C THR A 84 -23.13 -13.46 -21.33
N PRO A 85 -23.26 -14.70 -20.81
CA PRO A 85 -22.91 -14.97 -19.43
C PRO A 85 -21.46 -14.61 -19.16
N LEU A 86 -21.23 -13.75 -18.18
CA LEU A 86 -19.89 -13.39 -17.72
C LEU A 86 -19.37 -14.51 -16.80
N ARG A 87 -18.36 -15.22 -17.24
CA ARG A 87 -17.62 -16.16 -16.38
C ARG A 87 -16.46 -15.46 -15.75
N TYR A 88 -16.34 -15.56 -14.43
CA TYR A 88 -15.27 -14.87 -13.69
C TYR A 88 -14.80 -15.61 -12.46
N VAL A 89 -13.60 -15.29 -12.04
CA VAL A 89 -13.04 -15.59 -10.71
C VAL A 89 -12.61 -14.27 -10.10
N ALA A 90 -12.95 -14.04 -8.84
CA ALA A 90 -12.54 -12.89 -8.07
C ALA A 90 -11.78 -13.34 -6.81
N VAL A 91 -10.68 -12.67 -6.49
CA VAL A 91 -9.92 -12.83 -5.25
C VAL A 91 -9.83 -11.45 -4.60
N ARG A 92 -10.19 -11.37 -3.31
CA ARG A 92 -10.08 -10.16 -2.51
C ARG A 92 -9.20 -10.42 -1.30
N MET A 93 -8.22 -9.58 -1.09
CA MET A 93 -7.34 -9.60 0.07
C MET A 93 -7.43 -8.26 0.79
N PRO A 94 -7.89 -8.21 2.04
CA PRO A 94 -7.86 -7.00 2.85
C PRO A 94 -6.43 -6.45 2.99
N GLN A 95 -6.31 -5.15 3.18
CA GLN A 95 -5.01 -4.49 3.35
C GLN A 95 -4.17 -5.11 4.47
N SER A 96 -4.80 -5.48 5.59
CA SER A 96 -4.12 -6.12 6.72
C SER A 96 -3.42 -7.42 6.35
N SER A 97 -4.01 -8.21 5.45
CA SER A 97 -3.44 -9.46 4.95
C SER A 97 -2.27 -9.23 4.02
N LEU A 98 -2.38 -8.22 3.15
CA LEU A 98 -1.30 -7.82 2.26
C LEU A 98 -0.08 -7.35 3.06
N MET A 99 -0.29 -6.53 4.08
CA MET A 99 0.77 -6.04 4.96
C MET A 99 1.48 -7.21 5.66
N GLN A 100 0.74 -8.18 6.19
CA GLN A 100 1.31 -9.36 6.85
C GLN A 100 2.23 -10.18 5.93
N TRP A 101 1.91 -10.28 4.63
CA TRP A 101 2.66 -11.11 3.69
C TRP A 101 3.86 -10.40 3.06
N PHE A 102 3.82 -9.09 2.97
CA PHE A 102 4.83 -8.28 2.27
C PHE A 102 5.69 -7.41 3.18
N ASP A 103 5.39 -7.37 4.49
CA ASP A 103 6.11 -6.55 5.48
C ASP A 103 7.57 -7.00 5.71
N THR A 104 7.89 -8.26 5.40
CA THR A 104 9.21 -8.84 5.70
C THR A 104 10.25 -8.66 4.59
N GLN A 105 9.87 -8.37 3.34
CA GLN A 105 10.82 -8.25 2.22
C GLN A 105 10.41 -7.24 1.13
N GLY A 106 9.57 -6.29 1.46
CA GLY A 106 8.89 -5.33 0.65
C GLY A 106 9.57 -4.76 -0.57
N ARG A 107 9.17 -5.10 -1.76
CA ARG A 107 9.42 -4.28 -2.96
C ARG A 107 8.28 -4.23 -3.98
N PRO A 108 7.60 -5.31 -4.37
CA PRO A 108 6.55 -5.19 -5.39
C PRO A 108 5.30 -4.48 -4.86
N MET A 109 4.81 -4.87 -3.67
CA MET A 109 3.58 -4.33 -3.10
C MET A 109 3.73 -2.87 -2.68
N ASP A 110 4.89 -2.52 -2.18
CA ASP A 110 5.20 -1.16 -1.78
C ASP A 110 5.08 -0.18 -2.96
N ARG A 111 5.58 -0.56 -4.14
CA ARG A 111 5.44 0.23 -5.37
C ARG A 111 3.99 0.36 -5.80
N LEU A 112 3.22 -0.72 -5.71
CA LEU A 112 1.81 -0.72 -6.07
C LEU A 112 0.98 0.15 -5.11
N LEU A 113 1.23 0.07 -3.80
CA LEU A 113 0.59 0.93 -2.81
C LEU A 113 0.98 2.40 -2.96
N ASP A 114 2.24 2.67 -3.31
CA ASP A 114 2.69 4.04 -3.62
C ASP A 114 1.99 4.62 -4.87
N MET A 115 1.65 3.77 -5.83
CA MET A 115 0.88 4.16 -7.02
C MET A 115 -0.60 4.39 -6.72
N ALA A 116 -1.17 3.68 -5.76
CA ALA A 116 -2.59 3.78 -5.41
C ALA A 116 -2.97 5.16 -4.85
N GLY A 117 -2.12 5.81 -4.09
CA GLY A 117 -2.40 7.16 -3.57
C GLY A 117 -3.83 7.32 -3.02
N SER A 118 -4.47 8.49 -3.21
CA SER A 118 -5.88 8.74 -2.84
C SER A 118 -6.89 8.23 -3.89
N THR A 119 -6.42 7.69 -5.01
CA THR A 119 -7.24 7.03 -6.04
C THR A 119 -6.77 5.59 -6.15
N PRO A 120 -7.68 4.62 -6.31
CA PRO A 120 -7.30 3.24 -6.49
C PRO A 120 -6.34 3.08 -7.67
N PHE A 121 -5.28 2.28 -7.48
CA PHE A 121 -4.48 1.80 -8.60
C PHE A 121 -5.29 0.75 -9.36
N ILE A 122 -5.40 0.92 -10.67
CA ILE A 122 -6.10 0.00 -11.55
C ILE A 122 -5.14 -0.48 -12.63
N HIS A 123 -5.18 -1.78 -12.86
CA HIS A 123 -4.48 -2.41 -13.97
C HIS A 123 -5.40 -3.39 -14.70
N ASP A 124 -5.63 -3.10 -15.96
CA ASP A 124 -6.37 -3.97 -16.89
C ASP A 124 -5.41 -4.57 -17.91
N ALA A 125 -5.47 -5.88 -18.09
CA ALA A 125 -4.62 -6.58 -19.04
C ALA A 125 -5.37 -7.77 -19.69
N LYS A 126 -4.88 -8.24 -20.82
CA LYS A 126 -5.33 -9.53 -21.38
C LYS A 126 -4.88 -10.67 -20.46
N ALA A 127 -5.79 -11.57 -20.12
CA ALA A 127 -5.46 -12.77 -19.37
C ALA A 127 -4.74 -13.78 -20.26
N GLY A 128 -3.47 -13.99 -20.00
CA GLY A 128 -2.67 -15.03 -20.68
C GLY A 128 -3.15 -16.44 -20.39
N PRO A 129 -2.71 -17.45 -21.18
CA PRO A 129 -3.16 -18.83 -21.05
C PRO A 129 -2.96 -19.44 -19.65
N ALA A 130 -1.86 -19.11 -18.98
CA ALA A 130 -1.57 -19.59 -17.62
C ALA A 130 -2.61 -19.08 -16.59
N LEU A 131 -2.92 -17.79 -16.61
CA LEU A 131 -3.93 -17.22 -15.73
C LEU A 131 -5.33 -17.77 -16.01
N GLN A 132 -5.68 -17.95 -17.28
CA GLN A 132 -6.94 -18.59 -17.68
C GLN A 132 -7.03 -20.05 -17.18
N ALA A 133 -5.92 -20.80 -17.22
CA ALA A 133 -5.88 -22.16 -16.70
C ALA A 133 -6.11 -22.20 -15.19
N LEU A 134 -5.46 -21.31 -14.42
CA LEU A 134 -5.69 -21.17 -12.98
C LEU A 134 -7.12 -20.81 -12.65
N ALA A 135 -7.71 -19.86 -13.37
CA ALA A 135 -9.10 -19.48 -13.18
C ALA A 135 -10.07 -20.64 -13.48
N LYS A 136 -9.80 -21.43 -14.53
CA LYS A 136 -10.59 -22.63 -14.84
C LYS A 136 -10.46 -23.69 -13.73
N GLN A 137 -9.28 -23.87 -13.15
CA GLN A 137 -9.08 -24.80 -12.03
C GLN A 137 -9.88 -24.37 -10.79
N LEU A 138 -9.94 -23.06 -10.50
CA LEU A 138 -10.77 -22.52 -9.43
C LEU A 138 -12.26 -22.77 -9.67
N LEU A 139 -12.75 -22.54 -10.90
CA LEU A 139 -14.15 -22.74 -11.26
C LEU A 139 -14.58 -24.20 -11.28
N LEU A 140 -13.68 -25.10 -11.66
CA LEU A 140 -13.94 -26.52 -11.88
C LEU A 140 -13.40 -27.39 -10.74
N CYS A 141 -13.16 -26.82 -9.56
CA CYS A 141 -12.62 -27.56 -8.42
C CYS A 141 -13.46 -28.84 -8.16
N PRO A 142 -12.84 -30.03 -8.22
CA PRO A 142 -13.56 -31.29 -8.03
C PRO A 142 -13.75 -31.68 -6.56
N LEU A 143 -13.11 -30.97 -5.64
CA LEU A 143 -13.08 -31.24 -4.22
C LEU A 143 -14.31 -30.66 -3.49
N GLN A 144 -14.58 -31.18 -2.29
CA GLN A 144 -15.69 -30.75 -1.43
C GLN A 144 -15.21 -30.53 0.01
N GLY A 145 -16.02 -29.80 0.81
CA GLY A 145 -15.73 -29.53 2.21
C GLY A 145 -14.38 -28.84 2.43
N ALA A 146 -13.70 -29.15 3.51
CA ALA A 146 -12.43 -28.54 3.90
C ALA A 146 -11.31 -28.69 2.85
N LEU A 147 -11.31 -29.79 2.09
CA LEU A 147 -10.33 -29.99 1.01
C LEU A 147 -10.57 -29.03 -0.15
N ARG A 148 -11.83 -28.71 -0.45
CA ARG A 148 -12.17 -27.66 -1.42
C ARG A 148 -11.65 -26.30 -0.98
N ASP A 149 -11.85 -25.96 0.29
CA ASP A 149 -11.43 -24.67 0.85
C ASP A 149 -9.91 -24.51 0.82
N LEU A 150 -9.18 -25.57 1.17
CA LEU A 150 -7.73 -25.61 1.09
C LEU A 150 -7.24 -25.48 -0.37
N TYR A 151 -7.84 -26.22 -1.30
CA TYR A 151 -7.48 -26.17 -2.72
C TYR A 151 -7.73 -24.79 -3.31
N LEU A 152 -8.92 -24.21 -3.09
CA LEU A 152 -9.27 -22.90 -3.61
C LEU A 152 -8.36 -21.82 -3.02
N SER A 153 -8.03 -21.88 -1.73
CA SER A 153 -7.10 -20.96 -1.08
C SER A 153 -5.71 -21.04 -1.71
N GLY A 154 -5.16 -22.24 -1.89
CA GLY A 154 -3.87 -22.43 -2.54
C GLY A 154 -3.84 -21.91 -3.99
N LYS A 155 -4.90 -22.18 -4.76
CA LYS A 155 -5.00 -21.70 -6.16
C LYS A 155 -5.22 -20.18 -6.26
N ALA A 156 -5.93 -19.57 -5.33
CA ALA A 156 -6.09 -18.13 -5.27
C ALA A 156 -4.77 -17.44 -4.94
N LEU A 157 -3.96 -18.00 -4.04
CA LEU A 157 -2.63 -17.50 -3.73
C LEU A 157 -1.68 -17.62 -4.94
N GLU A 158 -1.69 -18.77 -5.61
CA GLU A 158 -0.92 -18.99 -6.84
C GLU A 158 -1.31 -18.00 -7.94
N LEU A 159 -2.62 -17.77 -8.14
CA LEU A 159 -3.12 -16.77 -9.08
C LEU A 159 -2.62 -15.38 -8.73
N THR A 160 -2.74 -14.99 -7.46
CA THR A 160 -2.31 -13.67 -6.99
C THR A 160 -0.82 -13.46 -7.18
N ALA A 161 0.01 -14.45 -6.81
CA ALA A 161 1.45 -14.38 -6.98
C ALA A 161 1.86 -14.23 -8.46
N ASN A 162 1.24 -14.99 -9.37
CA ASN A 162 1.50 -14.87 -10.81
C ASN A 162 1.11 -13.50 -11.36
N VAL A 163 -0.02 -12.94 -10.92
CA VAL A 163 -0.45 -11.60 -11.35
C VAL A 163 0.52 -10.53 -10.84
N LEU A 164 0.89 -10.57 -9.57
CA LEU A 164 1.82 -9.60 -8.98
C LEU A 164 3.22 -9.69 -9.61
N ALA A 165 3.71 -10.90 -9.91
CA ALA A 165 4.97 -11.09 -10.62
C ALA A 165 4.95 -10.47 -12.02
N THR A 166 3.82 -10.56 -12.73
CA THR A 166 3.67 -9.93 -14.05
C THR A 166 3.72 -8.40 -13.95
N LEU A 167 3.13 -7.85 -12.90
CA LEU A 167 3.17 -6.39 -12.65
C LEU A 167 4.57 -5.92 -12.27
N ASP A 168 5.31 -6.67 -11.46
CA ASP A 168 6.68 -6.32 -11.06
C ASP A 168 7.63 -6.24 -12.27
N VAL A 169 7.43 -7.13 -13.25
CA VAL A 169 8.19 -7.10 -14.53
C VAL A 169 7.81 -5.92 -15.40
N GLN A 170 6.55 -5.48 -15.37
CA GLN A 170 6.05 -4.36 -16.18
C GLN A 170 6.31 -2.98 -15.56
N LEU A 171 6.52 -2.94 -14.25
CA LEU A 171 6.88 -1.70 -13.58
C LEU A 171 8.34 -1.38 -13.91
N PRO A 172 8.66 -0.21 -14.49
CA PRO A 172 10.02 0.14 -14.80
C PRO A 172 10.88 0.07 -13.54
N SER A 173 12.06 -0.55 -13.67
CA SER A 173 13.07 -0.64 -12.61
C SER A 173 13.64 0.75 -12.27
N SER A 174 12.76 1.70 -12.01
CA SER A 174 13.15 3.05 -11.65
C SER A 174 13.66 3.05 -10.20
N THR A 175 14.95 3.26 -10.06
CA THR A 175 15.60 3.62 -8.78
C THR A 175 15.12 4.99 -8.24
N ALA A 176 14.27 5.68 -8.99
CA ALA A 176 13.61 6.92 -8.59
C ALA A 176 12.09 6.72 -8.63
N ILE A 177 11.49 6.31 -7.51
CA ILE A 177 10.03 6.40 -7.33
C ILE A 177 9.71 7.90 -7.32
N THR A 178 9.06 8.36 -8.38
CA THR A 178 8.52 9.71 -8.38
C THR A 178 7.31 9.71 -7.46
N LEU A 179 7.48 10.13 -6.21
CA LEU A 179 6.38 10.38 -5.30
C LEU A 179 5.35 11.28 -6.01
N PRO A 180 4.05 10.92 -6.04
CA PRO A 180 3.03 11.82 -6.58
C PRO A 180 3.18 13.20 -5.96
N VAL A 181 3.04 14.26 -6.75
CA VAL A 181 3.26 15.66 -6.31
C VAL A 181 2.51 15.94 -5.00
N ARG A 182 1.27 15.50 -4.88
CA ARG A 182 0.44 15.65 -3.67
C ARG A 182 0.99 14.92 -2.42
N HIS A 183 1.72 13.81 -2.58
CA HIS A 183 2.36 13.12 -1.45
C HIS A 183 3.64 13.85 -1.05
N ARG A 184 4.35 14.43 -1.99
CA ARG A 184 5.49 15.30 -1.68
C ARG A 184 5.07 16.48 -0.81
N ASP A 185 3.99 17.16 -1.16
CA ASP A 185 3.47 18.30 -0.38
C ASP A 185 3.06 17.86 1.03
N ARG A 186 2.42 16.71 1.17
CA ARG A 186 2.06 16.14 2.48
C ARG A 186 3.29 15.75 3.30
N LEU A 187 4.31 15.19 2.68
CA LEU A 187 5.58 14.86 3.35
C LEU A 187 6.37 16.12 3.74
N HIS A 188 6.37 17.15 2.91
CA HIS A 188 6.93 18.46 3.28
C HIS A 188 6.17 19.06 4.46
N ARG A 189 4.84 18.96 4.48
CA ARG A 189 4.03 19.39 5.62
C ARG A 189 4.35 18.59 6.88
N ALA A 190 4.56 17.27 6.78
CA ALA A 190 5.02 16.44 7.91
C ALA A 190 6.39 16.92 8.44
N HIS A 191 7.32 17.20 7.54
CA HIS A 191 8.62 17.76 7.88
C HIS A 191 8.50 19.11 8.61
N GLU A 192 7.65 20.03 8.12
CA GLU A 192 7.38 21.30 8.77
C GLU A 192 6.80 21.14 10.18
N ILE A 193 5.86 20.20 10.37
CA ILE A 193 5.29 19.89 11.67
C ILE A 193 6.38 19.42 12.64
N LEU A 194 7.26 18.53 12.21
CA LEU A 194 8.39 18.07 13.01
C LEU A 194 9.37 19.18 13.37
N MET A 195 9.62 20.12 12.46
CA MET A 195 10.54 21.24 12.68
C MET A 195 9.98 22.29 13.66
N ARG A 196 8.67 22.35 13.88
CA ARG A 196 8.06 23.32 14.83
C ARG A 196 8.42 23.02 16.28
N ASP A 197 8.45 21.73 16.65
CA ASP A 197 8.88 21.29 17.97
C ASP A 197 9.67 19.98 17.88
N ILE A 198 10.94 20.13 17.58
CA ILE A 198 11.86 19.00 17.45
C ILE A 198 12.19 18.35 18.80
N SER A 199 11.98 19.08 19.89
CA SER A 199 12.24 18.60 21.25
C SER A 199 11.14 17.64 21.73
N HIS A 200 9.90 17.86 21.28
CA HIS A 200 8.73 17.04 21.61
C HIS A 200 7.97 16.66 20.34
N PRO A 201 8.59 15.82 19.48
CA PRO A 201 7.96 15.45 18.21
C PRO A 201 6.67 14.66 18.45
N PRO A 202 5.63 14.90 17.65
CA PRO A 202 4.40 14.15 17.75
C PRO A 202 4.60 12.66 17.40
N GLY A 203 3.72 11.81 17.92
CA GLY A 203 3.69 10.38 17.54
C GLY A 203 3.38 10.19 16.05
N LEU A 204 3.86 9.07 15.49
CA LEU A 204 3.72 8.78 14.07
C LEU A 204 2.27 8.70 13.60
N ASP A 205 1.38 8.12 14.42
CA ASP A 205 -0.05 8.00 14.10
C ASP A 205 -0.71 9.38 14.00
N TRP A 206 -0.42 10.26 14.94
CA TRP A 206 -0.92 11.62 14.92
C TRP A 206 -0.36 12.40 13.72
N LEU A 207 0.95 12.31 13.47
CA LEU A 207 1.59 12.98 12.35
C LEU A 207 1.02 12.53 11.00
N ALA A 208 0.81 11.21 10.84
CA ALA A 208 0.21 10.61 9.65
C ALA A 208 -1.22 11.14 9.43
N SER A 209 -2.03 11.19 10.49
CA SER A 209 -3.40 11.72 10.42
C SER A 209 -3.43 13.19 10.01
N GLN A 210 -2.52 14.01 10.56
CA GLN A 210 -2.44 15.45 10.24
C GLN A 210 -2.12 15.76 8.77
N VAL A 211 -1.38 14.85 8.12
CA VAL A 211 -1.01 15.02 6.71
C VAL A 211 -1.84 14.15 5.77
N GLY A 212 -2.79 13.39 6.31
CA GLY A 212 -3.68 12.53 5.51
C GLY A 212 -2.93 11.40 4.79
N LEU A 213 -1.93 10.82 5.46
CA LEU A 213 -1.18 9.64 5.00
C LEU A 213 -1.37 8.50 5.99
N SER A 214 -1.23 7.25 5.53
CA SER A 214 -1.02 6.13 6.45
C SER A 214 0.38 6.24 7.08
N VAL A 215 0.58 5.64 8.27
CA VAL A 215 1.89 5.61 8.94
C VAL A 215 2.96 5.00 8.04
N THR A 216 2.60 3.97 7.29
CA THR A 216 3.50 3.30 6.34
C THR A 216 3.93 4.23 5.20
N LEU A 217 2.98 4.95 4.58
CA LEU A 217 3.28 5.92 3.52
C LEU A 217 4.10 7.09 4.05
N LEU A 218 3.79 7.57 5.26
CA LEU A 218 4.53 8.64 5.91
C LEU A 218 5.99 8.24 6.14
N THR A 219 6.23 7.11 6.80
CA THR A 219 7.59 6.67 7.17
C THR A 219 8.45 6.36 5.95
N ARG A 220 7.88 5.70 4.95
CA ARG A 220 8.59 5.37 3.72
C ARG A 220 8.81 6.58 2.84
N GLY A 221 7.76 7.35 2.59
CA GLY A 221 7.84 8.55 1.77
C GLY A 221 8.82 9.56 2.37
N PHE A 222 8.84 9.68 3.70
CA PHE A 222 9.77 10.55 4.40
C PHE A 222 11.22 10.10 4.18
N ARG A 223 11.50 8.79 4.35
CA ARG A 223 12.84 8.24 4.10
C ARG A 223 13.26 8.41 2.64
N GLN A 224 12.35 8.23 1.71
CA GLN A 224 12.62 8.40 0.28
C GLN A 224 12.89 9.86 -0.08
N LEU A 225 12.08 10.80 0.45
CA LEU A 225 12.18 12.22 0.10
C LEU A 225 13.36 12.91 0.78
N PHE A 226 13.63 12.55 2.06
CA PHE A 226 14.63 13.21 2.89
C PHE A 226 15.89 12.35 3.15
N GLY A 227 15.96 11.13 2.59
CA GLY A 227 17.12 10.25 2.68
C GLY A 227 17.31 9.55 4.03
N MET A 228 16.44 9.79 5.01
CA MET A 228 16.53 9.23 6.36
C MET A 228 15.14 9.02 6.97
N SER A 229 15.03 8.12 7.94
CA SER A 229 13.78 7.91 8.69
C SER A 229 13.42 9.15 9.53
N ILE A 230 12.13 9.26 9.90
CA ILE A 230 11.65 10.34 10.78
C ILE A 230 12.42 10.37 12.10
N TYR A 231 12.72 9.20 12.68
CA TYR A 231 13.49 9.09 13.91
C TYR A 231 14.93 9.60 13.73
N GLU A 232 15.60 9.21 12.64
CA GLU A 232 16.95 9.69 12.32
C GLU A 232 16.97 11.19 12.07
N PHE A 233 15.96 11.70 11.40
CA PHE A 233 15.78 13.14 11.14
C PHE A 233 15.64 13.92 12.44
N VAL A 234 14.70 13.53 13.32
CA VAL A 234 14.50 14.17 14.62
C VAL A 234 15.79 14.15 15.46
N ARG A 235 16.45 13.00 15.50
CA ARG A 235 17.71 12.87 16.22
C ARG A 235 18.80 13.80 15.69
N GLU A 236 18.95 13.89 14.37
CA GLU A 236 19.93 14.76 13.71
C GLU A 236 19.64 16.24 14.03
N GLN A 237 18.39 16.67 13.90
CA GLN A 237 17.99 18.06 14.17
C GLN A 237 18.22 18.44 15.63
N ARG A 238 17.90 17.55 16.59
CA ARG A 238 18.18 17.76 18.00
C ARG A 238 19.67 17.94 18.27
N LEU A 239 20.51 17.11 17.68
CA LEU A 239 21.97 17.21 17.86
C LEU A 239 22.54 18.47 17.21
N GLN A 240 22.03 18.89 16.05
CA GLN A 240 22.43 20.15 15.42
C GLN A 240 21.99 21.38 16.22
N GLN A 241 20.79 21.35 16.80
CA GLN A 241 20.32 22.40 17.69
C GLN A 241 21.21 22.47 18.93
N ALA A 242 21.52 21.32 19.55
CA ALA A 242 22.42 21.25 20.70
C ALA A 242 23.82 21.79 20.38
N TYR A 243 24.37 21.45 19.22
CA TYR A 243 25.66 22.00 18.77
C TYR A 243 25.66 23.53 18.70
N ARG A 244 24.62 24.11 18.12
CA ARG A 244 24.47 25.57 18.04
C ARG A 244 24.40 26.23 19.42
N MET A 245 23.58 25.66 20.32
CA MET A 245 23.43 26.18 21.68
C MET A 245 24.74 26.12 22.49
N LEU A 246 25.49 25.04 22.36
CA LEU A 246 26.80 24.91 23.04
C LEU A 246 27.86 25.83 22.43
N ALA A 247 27.83 26.01 21.12
CA ALA A 247 28.78 26.89 20.42
C ALA A 247 28.59 28.38 20.73
N THR A 248 27.37 28.83 21.11
CA THR A 248 27.11 30.17 21.59
C THR A 248 27.54 30.39 23.04
N GLY A 249 27.76 29.33 23.79
CA GLY A 249 28.18 29.39 25.20
C GLY A 249 27.07 29.81 26.16
N GLU A 250 25.82 29.91 25.71
CA GLU A 250 24.69 30.42 26.51
C GLU A 250 24.13 29.39 27.50
N CYS A 251 24.40 28.10 27.26
CA CYS A 251 23.82 27.01 28.04
C CYS A 251 24.85 25.99 28.47
N SER A 252 24.66 25.43 29.68
CA SER A 252 25.45 24.29 30.14
C SER A 252 25.12 23.01 29.35
N VAL A 253 26.02 22.03 29.37
CA VAL A 253 25.79 20.74 28.67
C VAL A 253 24.50 20.06 29.12
N SER A 254 24.23 20.05 30.44
CA SER A 254 23.02 19.42 31.00
C SER A 254 21.75 20.17 30.62
N ALA A 255 21.76 21.51 30.66
CA ALA A 255 20.65 22.33 30.22
C ALA A 255 20.35 22.10 28.71
N THR A 256 21.39 22.07 27.88
CA THR A 256 21.28 21.80 26.45
C THR A 256 20.72 20.40 26.17
N ALA A 257 21.17 19.38 26.90
CA ALA A 257 20.66 18.02 26.78
C ALA A 257 19.14 17.99 27.03
N GLY A 258 18.69 18.58 28.15
CA GLY A 258 17.28 18.66 28.50
C GLY A 258 16.44 19.40 27.47
N MET A 259 16.89 20.55 27.00
CA MET A 259 16.21 21.36 25.97
C MET A 259 16.09 20.65 24.61
N CYS A 260 17.03 19.75 24.31
CA CYS A 260 17.00 18.95 23.10
C CYS A 260 16.33 17.58 23.29
N GLY A 261 15.70 17.32 24.44
CA GLY A 261 14.94 16.11 24.71
C GLY A 261 15.82 14.88 24.95
N TYR A 262 17.01 15.06 25.55
CA TYR A 262 17.92 13.99 25.96
C TYR A 262 18.12 13.96 27.47
N THR A 263 18.48 12.77 27.98
CA THR A 263 19.14 12.64 29.27
C THR A 263 20.65 12.86 29.11
N ASP A 264 21.34 13.35 30.12
CA ASP A 264 22.76 13.73 30.07
C ASP A 264 23.66 12.58 29.55
N SER A 265 23.42 11.35 30.03
CA SER A 265 24.19 10.18 29.64
C SER A 265 23.99 9.77 28.18
N HIS A 266 22.78 9.87 27.67
CA HIS A 266 22.47 9.58 26.27
C HIS A 266 22.94 10.70 25.34
N PHE A 267 22.85 11.95 25.79
CA PHE A 267 23.28 13.11 25.04
C PHE A 267 24.76 13.06 24.70
N SER A 268 25.62 12.92 25.73
CA SER A 268 27.08 12.93 25.55
C SER A 268 27.53 11.86 24.54
N LYS A 269 26.99 10.63 24.66
CA LYS A 269 27.30 9.53 23.72
C LYS A 269 26.82 9.84 22.28
N ALA A 270 25.59 10.34 22.14
CA ALA A 270 25.01 10.65 20.83
C ALA A 270 25.76 11.80 20.15
N PHE A 271 26.09 12.83 20.91
CA PHE A 271 26.80 14.03 20.45
C PHE A 271 28.22 13.67 19.99
N GLN A 272 29.01 12.95 20.84
CA GLN A 272 30.35 12.50 20.48
C GLN A 272 30.35 11.58 19.25
N LYS A 273 29.38 10.67 19.17
CA LYS A 273 29.23 9.80 17.99
C LYS A 273 28.96 10.61 16.72
N ARG A 274 28.21 11.72 16.82
CA ARG A 274 27.81 12.54 15.65
C ARG A 274 28.90 13.52 15.23
N PHE A 275 29.53 14.22 16.17
CA PHE A 275 30.44 15.32 15.90
C PHE A 275 31.93 14.99 16.15
N GLY A 276 32.23 13.83 16.68
CA GLY A 276 33.61 13.40 16.97
C GLY A 276 34.24 14.07 18.20
N ILE A 277 33.53 15.02 18.83
CA ILE A 277 34.01 15.78 20.02
C ILE A 277 33.01 15.65 21.16
N ALA A 278 33.49 15.78 22.38
CA ALA A 278 32.62 15.77 23.56
C ALA A 278 31.88 17.12 23.69
N PRO A 279 30.61 17.16 24.19
CA PRO A 279 29.84 18.39 24.32
C PRO A 279 30.55 19.50 25.10
N HIS A 280 31.25 19.13 26.22
CA HIS A 280 31.93 20.09 27.07
C HIS A 280 33.08 20.83 26.38
N THR A 281 33.61 20.31 25.27
CA THR A 281 34.70 21.00 24.54
C THR A 281 34.21 22.23 23.77
N LEU A 282 32.90 22.38 23.60
CA LEU A 282 32.27 23.56 22.97
C LEU A 282 31.86 24.62 24.00
N CYS A 283 31.71 24.26 25.28
CA CYS A 283 31.43 25.21 26.35
C CYS A 283 32.74 25.93 26.70
N ARG A 284 32.84 27.20 26.37
CA ARG A 284 33.92 28.06 26.84
C ARG A 284 33.54 28.74 28.14
#